data_bd99dfe65da7eed74bdbf1efa3c93773
#
_entry.id   bd99dfe65da7eed74bdbf1efa3c93773
#
_cell.length_a   1.000
_cell.length_b   1.000
_cell.length_c   1.000
_cell.angle_alpha   90.00
_cell.angle_beta   90.00
_cell.angle_gamma   90.00
#
_symmetry.space_group_name_H-M   'P 1'
#
loop_
_entity.id
_entity.type
_entity.pdbx_description
1 polymer ?
#
loop_
_entity_poly.entity_id
_entity_poly.type
_entity_poly.pdbx_seq_one_letter_code
_entity_poly.pdbx_strand_id
1 'polypeptide(L)'
;MFRIFGPPGTGKTTALLNMVDDALQSGIAPMNIAFLAFTRKAANEAKERAAARFNLDPKKDLFYFRTLHSLALTCSDIVPEQVMQDEHYKELSQEMGYEIQMKRAANYDDDLPDLLKASDPILGLINLARMRKMGLREQYDDSGIDAEWNTVDYVNRSLLKYK
;
A
#
# COMPACT_ATOMS: atom_id res chain seq x y z
N MET A 1 -1.35 11.04 22.10
CA MET A 1 -1.36 11.02 20.63
C MET A 1 -1.17 12.44 20.13
N PHE A 2 -0.14 12.72 19.34
CA PHE A 2 0.11 14.04 18.75
C PHE A 2 -0.29 14.03 17.29
N ARG A 3 -0.83 15.14 16.79
CA ARG A 3 -1.15 15.36 15.38
C ARG A 3 -0.43 16.60 14.89
N ILE A 4 0.32 16.48 13.79
CA ILE A 4 1.09 17.58 13.20
C ILE A 4 0.47 17.87 11.82
N PHE A 5 -0.07 19.07 11.65
CA PHE A 5 -0.66 19.54 10.40
C PHE A 5 0.22 20.63 9.78
N GLY A 6 0.22 20.71 8.46
CA GLY A 6 0.90 21.76 7.73
C GLY A 6 1.07 21.42 6.24
N PRO A 7 1.25 22.44 5.38
CA PRO A 7 1.53 22.24 3.96
C PRO A 7 2.89 21.56 3.73
N PRO A 8 3.22 21.11 2.51
CA PRO A 8 4.55 20.63 2.16
C PRO A 8 5.65 21.62 2.57
N GLY A 9 6.80 21.13 3.02
CA GLY A 9 7.95 21.98 3.39
C GLY A 9 7.93 22.57 4.81
N THR A 10 6.87 22.36 5.61
CA THR A 10 6.76 22.92 6.98
C THR A 10 7.49 22.16 8.07
N GLY A 11 8.38 21.24 7.72
CA GLY A 11 9.19 20.52 8.70
C GLY A 11 8.48 19.37 9.44
N LYS A 12 7.35 18.86 8.96
CA LYS A 12 6.63 17.74 9.59
C LYS A 12 7.52 16.51 9.80
N THR A 13 8.27 16.13 8.78
CA THR A 13 9.22 15.01 8.87
C THR A 13 10.31 15.28 9.89
N THR A 14 10.81 16.51 9.96
CA THR A 14 11.80 16.92 10.97
C THR A 14 11.23 16.81 12.39
N ALA A 15 9.98 17.24 12.59
CA ALA A 15 9.32 17.11 13.89
C ALA A 15 9.15 15.62 14.29
N LEU A 16 8.80 14.75 13.35
CA LEU A 16 8.72 13.30 13.61
C LEU A 16 10.10 12.71 13.93
N LEU A 17 11.16 13.14 13.24
CA LEU A 17 12.53 12.70 13.55
C LEU A 17 13.01 13.23 14.91
N ASN A 18 12.54 14.39 15.38
CA ASN A 18 12.81 14.84 16.74
C ASN A 18 12.16 13.93 17.78
N MET A 19 10.93 13.43 17.51
CA MET A 19 10.30 12.43 18.40
C MET A 19 11.07 11.09 18.41
N VAL A 20 11.68 10.71 17.31
CA VAL A 20 12.59 9.54 17.25
C VAL A 20 13.83 9.81 18.12
N ASP A 21 14.40 11.00 18.03
CA ASP A 21 15.53 11.43 18.86
C ASP A 21 15.22 11.33 20.37
N ASP A 22 14.09 11.92 20.78
CA ASP A 22 13.62 11.87 22.16
C ASP A 22 13.46 10.43 22.67
N ALA A 23 12.94 9.54 21.81
CA ALA A 23 12.79 8.12 22.13
C ALA A 23 14.14 7.42 22.31
N LEU A 24 15.10 7.68 21.42
CA LEU A 24 16.46 7.14 21.52
C LEU A 24 17.19 7.64 22.78
N GLN A 25 17.07 8.94 23.07
CA GLN A 25 17.65 9.53 24.30
C GLN A 25 17.01 8.98 25.58
N SER A 26 15.73 8.57 25.49
CA SER A 26 15.04 7.90 26.61
C SER A 26 15.44 6.42 26.77
N GLY A 27 16.40 5.93 25.96
CA GLY A 27 16.93 4.56 26.06
C GLY A 27 16.10 3.52 25.29
N ILE A 28 15.16 3.94 24.41
CA ILE A 28 14.44 3.02 23.56
C ILE A 28 15.38 2.55 22.44
N ALA A 29 15.56 1.24 22.31
CA ALA A 29 16.40 0.69 21.25
C ALA A 29 15.83 1.05 19.87
N PRO A 30 16.67 1.38 18.86
CA PRO A 30 16.23 1.77 17.52
C PRO A 30 15.28 0.75 16.87
N MET A 31 15.52 -0.54 17.09
CA MET A 31 14.67 -1.62 16.58
C MET A 31 13.24 -1.63 17.16
N ASN A 32 13.01 -0.93 18.26
CA ASN A 32 11.69 -0.80 18.90
C ASN A 32 10.95 0.48 18.47
N ILE A 33 11.51 1.22 17.50
CA ILE A 33 10.92 2.44 16.96
C ILE A 33 10.44 2.18 15.54
N ALA A 34 9.14 2.40 15.30
CA ALA A 34 8.57 2.32 13.98
C ALA A 34 8.30 3.73 13.41
N PHE A 35 8.78 3.97 12.19
CA PHE A 35 8.45 5.15 11.40
C PHE A 35 7.71 4.69 10.13
N LEU A 36 6.42 4.97 10.07
CA LEU A 36 5.58 4.51 8.97
C LEU A 36 5.22 5.66 8.04
N ALA A 37 5.43 5.45 6.75
CA ALA A 37 5.06 6.39 5.71
C ALA A 37 4.05 5.77 4.75
N PHE A 38 3.38 6.61 3.98
CA PHE A 38 2.43 6.16 2.97
C PHE A 38 3.17 5.66 1.71
N THR A 39 4.26 6.32 1.32
CA THR A 39 5.05 6.00 0.12
C THR A 39 6.42 5.43 0.48
N ARG A 40 6.99 4.60 -0.41
CA ARG A 40 8.36 4.07 -0.28
C ARG A 40 9.39 5.19 -0.25
N LYS A 41 9.20 6.19 -1.10
CA LYS A 41 10.08 7.36 -1.17
C LYS A 41 10.16 8.08 0.17
N ALA A 42 9.00 8.38 0.78
CA ALA A 42 8.96 9.04 2.09
C ALA A 42 9.56 8.16 3.21
N ALA A 43 9.31 6.84 3.17
CA ALA A 43 9.91 5.91 4.13
C ALA A 43 11.43 5.86 4.00
N ASN A 44 11.96 5.76 2.77
CA ASN A 44 13.39 5.71 2.50
C ASN A 44 14.07 7.04 2.88
N GLU A 45 13.48 8.18 2.52
CA GLU A 45 13.99 9.50 2.91
C GLU A 45 14.08 9.66 4.43
N ALA A 46 13.04 9.25 5.16
CA ALA A 46 13.06 9.28 6.61
C ALA A 46 14.13 8.36 7.19
N LYS A 47 14.28 7.16 6.61
CA LYS A 47 15.28 6.18 6.99
C LYS A 47 16.71 6.69 6.80
N GLU A 48 17.01 7.27 5.63
CA GLU A 48 18.31 7.86 5.33
C GLU A 48 18.65 9.03 6.26
N ARG A 49 17.67 9.92 6.48
CA ARG A 49 17.83 11.05 7.42
C ARG A 49 18.06 10.58 8.86
N ALA A 50 17.34 9.56 9.31
CA ALA A 50 17.53 8.99 10.64
C ALA A 50 18.91 8.32 10.78
N ALA A 51 19.32 7.53 9.77
CA ALA A 51 20.63 6.88 9.75
C ALA A 51 21.77 7.90 9.83
N ALA A 52 21.72 8.96 9.04
CA ALA A 52 22.73 10.03 9.04
C ALA A 52 22.72 10.83 10.35
N ARG A 53 21.53 11.16 10.88
CA ARG A 53 21.41 12.00 12.06
C ARG A 53 21.83 11.30 13.35
N PHE A 54 21.49 10.01 13.46
CA PHE A 54 21.68 9.24 14.70
C PHE A 54 22.85 8.25 14.61
N ASN A 55 23.58 8.24 13.49
CA ASN A 55 24.65 7.28 13.20
C ASN A 55 24.23 5.82 13.39
N LEU A 56 23.07 5.47 12.79
CA LEU A 56 22.45 4.15 12.85
C LEU A 56 22.63 3.37 11.54
N ASP A 57 22.69 2.03 11.63
CA ASP A 57 22.68 1.17 10.46
C ASP A 57 21.25 1.06 9.88
N PRO A 58 21.02 1.53 8.62
CA PRO A 58 19.68 1.50 8.02
C PRO A 58 19.05 0.09 7.92
N LYS A 59 19.88 -0.94 7.80
CA LYS A 59 19.40 -2.32 7.63
C LYS A 59 19.12 -3.01 8.96
N LYS A 60 19.93 -2.74 9.97
CA LYS A 60 19.84 -3.39 11.28
C LYS A 60 18.95 -2.61 12.23
N ASP A 61 19.21 -1.32 12.37
CA ASP A 61 18.61 -0.50 13.42
C ASP A 61 17.26 0.08 13.00
N LEU A 62 17.05 0.36 11.69
CA LEU A 62 15.87 1.02 11.18
C LEU A 62 14.96 0.07 10.37
N PHE A 63 14.82 -1.16 10.86
CA PHE A 63 14.01 -2.18 10.19
C PHE A 63 12.53 -1.76 10.03
N TYR A 64 11.97 -1.06 10.99
CA TYR A 64 10.58 -0.60 10.98
C TYR A 64 10.38 0.81 10.40
N PHE A 65 11.39 1.39 9.73
CA PHE A 65 11.26 2.58 8.90
C PHE A 65 10.81 2.15 7.50
N ARG A 66 9.50 2.06 7.29
CA ARG A 66 8.92 1.46 6.07
C ARG A 66 7.50 1.95 5.79
N THR A 67 6.90 1.48 4.70
CA THR A 67 5.49 1.77 4.45
C THR A 67 4.58 0.91 5.33
N LEU A 68 3.36 1.40 5.58
CA LEU A 68 2.35 0.65 6.33
C LEU A 68 2.06 -0.71 5.69
N HIS A 69 1.97 -0.77 4.34
CA HIS A 69 1.76 -2.02 3.60
C HIS A 69 2.92 -3.01 3.80
N SER A 70 4.16 -2.52 3.72
CA SER A 70 5.34 -3.35 3.95
C SER A 70 5.37 -3.88 5.39
N LEU A 71 4.95 -3.08 6.39
CA LEU A 71 4.83 -3.54 7.76
C LEU A 71 3.75 -4.61 7.88
N ALA A 72 2.57 -4.39 7.30
CA ALA A 72 1.46 -5.33 7.35
C ALA A 72 1.85 -6.70 6.76
N LEU A 73 2.54 -6.72 5.62
CA LEU A 73 3.09 -7.95 5.05
C LEU A 73 4.10 -8.64 5.97
N THR A 74 4.99 -7.87 6.60
CA THR A 74 5.99 -8.42 7.53
C THR A 74 5.36 -9.03 8.78
N CYS A 75 4.24 -8.48 9.23
CA CYS A 75 3.49 -8.95 10.41
C CYS A 75 2.41 -9.99 10.07
N SER A 76 2.21 -10.31 8.80
CA SER A 76 1.28 -11.34 8.34
C SER A 76 2.03 -12.63 8.02
N ASP A 77 1.31 -13.75 8.07
CA ASP A 77 1.82 -15.06 7.63
C ASP A 77 1.78 -15.20 6.08
N ILE A 78 1.50 -14.09 5.36
CA ILE A 78 1.43 -14.08 3.91
C ILE A 78 2.84 -13.98 3.33
N VAL A 79 3.23 -14.96 2.52
CA VAL A 79 4.48 -14.90 1.76
C VAL A 79 4.27 -14.13 0.44
N PRO A 80 5.32 -13.46 -0.10
CA PRO A 80 5.19 -12.65 -1.32
C PRO A 80 4.58 -13.41 -2.51
N GLU A 81 4.80 -14.70 -2.61
CA GLU A 81 4.30 -15.60 -3.66
C GLU A 81 2.77 -15.80 -3.59
N GLN A 82 2.17 -15.52 -2.45
CA GLN A 82 0.70 -15.56 -2.26
C GLN A 82 0.02 -14.23 -2.65
N VAL A 83 0.80 -13.22 -2.98
CA VAL A 83 0.26 -11.92 -3.44
C VAL A 83 0.20 -11.93 -4.96
N MET A 84 -0.98 -11.64 -5.51
CA MET A 84 -1.16 -11.55 -6.97
C MET A 84 -0.21 -10.49 -7.56
N GLN A 85 0.52 -10.88 -8.59
CA GLN A 85 1.41 -10.04 -9.38
C GLN A 85 0.79 -9.79 -10.77
N ASP A 86 1.39 -8.92 -11.56
CA ASP A 86 0.91 -8.57 -12.91
C ASP A 86 0.76 -9.81 -13.82
N GLU A 87 1.65 -10.79 -13.68
CA GLU A 87 1.61 -12.05 -14.42
C GLU A 87 0.35 -12.86 -14.09
N HIS A 88 0.00 -12.95 -12.81
CA HIS A 88 -1.21 -13.66 -12.36
C HIS A 88 -2.50 -13.02 -12.91
N TYR A 89 -2.54 -11.67 -13.00
CA TYR A 89 -3.67 -10.98 -13.62
C TYR A 89 -3.77 -11.25 -15.12
N LYS A 90 -2.62 -11.40 -15.83
CA LYS A 90 -2.61 -11.76 -17.25
C LYS A 90 -3.10 -13.18 -17.49
N GLU A 91 -2.63 -14.13 -16.69
CA GLU A 91 -3.08 -15.52 -16.75
C GLU A 91 -4.58 -15.62 -16.51
N LEU A 92 -5.05 -14.98 -15.44
CA LEU A 92 -6.46 -14.94 -15.10
C LEU A 92 -7.30 -14.28 -16.21
N SER A 93 -6.81 -13.21 -16.85
CA SER A 93 -7.45 -12.56 -17.98
C SER A 93 -7.64 -13.53 -19.15
N GLN A 94 -6.62 -14.34 -19.46
CA GLN A 94 -6.70 -15.35 -20.53
C GLN A 94 -7.71 -16.45 -20.20
N GLU A 95 -7.72 -16.93 -18.96
CA GLU A 95 -8.68 -17.96 -18.52
C GLU A 95 -10.13 -17.47 -18.53
N MET A 96 -10.36 -16.22 -18.15
CA MET A 96 -11.69 -15.63 -18.10
C MET A 96 -12.23 -15.19 -19.46
N GLY A 97 -11.35 -14.97 -20.45
CA GLY A 97 -11.71 -14.27 -21.68
C GLY A 97 -12.09 -12.79 -21.46
N TYR A 98 -11.70 -12.21 -20.33
CA TYR A 98 -11.88 -10.80 -19.99
C TYR A 98 -10.53 -10.15 -19.76
N GLU A 99 -10.19 -9.15 -20.57
CA GLU A 99 -8.90 -8.45 -20.47
C GLU A 99 -8.91 -7.44 -19.32
N ILE A 100 -8.24 -7.79 -18.21
CA ILE A 100 -8.02 -6.88 -17.10
C ILE A 100 -6.99 -5.83 -17.53
N GLN A 101 -7.39 -4.56 -17.57
CA GLN A 101 -6.51 -3.46 -17.98
C GLN A 101 -5.60 -3.06 -16.83
N MET A 102 -4.37 -3.57 -16.84
CA MET A 102 -3.30 -3.20 -15.92
C MET A 102 -2.44 -2.08 -16.53
N LYS A 103 -3.01 -0.89 -16.80
CA LYS A 103 -2.20 0.25 -17.24
C LYS A 103 -1.41 0.80 -16.05
N ARG A 104 -0.10 0.69 -16.09
CA ARG A 104 0.77 1.58 -15.31
C ARG A 104 0.51 3.00 -15.81
N ALA A 105 -0.20 3.80 -15.03
CA ALA A 105 -0.28 5.22 -15.31
C ALA A 105 1.15 5.77 -15.21
N ALA A 106 1.67 6.29 -16.31
CA ALA A 106 3.06 6.77 -16.46
C ALA A 106 3.45 7.89 -15.46
N ASN A 107 2.51 8.36 -14.64
CA ASN A 107 2.67 9.48 -13.70
C ASN A 107 2.26 9.14 -12.26
N TYR A 108 1.95 7.88 -11.93
CA TYR A 108 1.76 7.51 -10.54
C TYR A 108 3.10 7.11 -9.93
N ASP A 109 3.43 7.73 -8.80
CA ASP A 109 4.52 7.32 -7.92
C ASP A 109 4.48 5.79 -7.79
N ASP A 110 5.61 5.10 -8.04
CA ASP A 110 5.76 3.63 -7.88
C ASP A 110 5.36 3.12 -6.48
N ASP A 111 4.99 4.04 -5.61
CA ASP A 111 4.67 3.83 -4.21
C ASP A 111 3.19 3.59 -3.91
N LEU A 112 2.28 3.74 -4.90
CA LEU A 112 0.87 3.41 -4.69
C LEU A 112 0.68 1.89 -4.66
N PRO A 113 -0.13 1.37 -3.73
CA PRO A 113 -0.51 -0.04 -3.72
C PRO A 113 -1.06 -0.47 -5.08
N ASP A 114 -0.70 -1.67 -5.54
CA ASP A 114 -1.16 -2.19 -6.84
C ASP A 114 -2.69 -2.21 -6.98
N LEU A 115 -3.40 -2.31 -5.84
CA LEU A 115 -4.86 -2.16 -5.74
C LEU A 115 -5.39 -0.81 -6.25
N LEU A 116 -4.58 0.26 -6.19
CA LEU A 116 -4.94 1.59 -6.69
C LEU A 116 -4.36 1.87 -8.08
N LYS A 117 -3.50 0.98 -8.59
CA LYS A 117 -2.89 1.08 -9.92
C LYS A 117 -3.76 0.44 -11.01
N ALA A 118 -4.79 -0.31 -10.64
CA ALA A 118 -5.70 -0.92 -11.60
C ALA A 118 -6.46 0.16 -12.35
N SER A 119 -6.19 0.28 -13.63
CA SER A 119 -6.97 1.14 -14.53
C SER A 119 -8.26 0.44 -14.99
N ASP A 120 -8.40 -0.84 -14.69
CA ASP A 120 -9.60 -1.59 -14.98
C ASP A 120 -10.73 -1.17 -14.03
N PRO A 121 -11.86 -0.65 -14.55
CA PRO A 121 -12.93 -0.13 -13.74
C PRO A 121 -13.62 -1.20 -12.89
N ILE A 122 -13.72 -2.45 -13.38
CA ILE A 122 -14.34 -3.57 -12.63
C ILE A 122 -13.41 -3.97 -11.47
N LEU A 123 -12.12 -4.12 -11.73
CA LEU A 123 -11.16 -4.45 -10.67
C LEU A 123 -11.10 -3.32 -9.62
N GLY A 124 -11.15 -2.07 -10.05
CA GLY A 124 -11.24 -0.91 -9.18
C GLY A 124 -12.47 -0.94 -8.29
N LEU A 125 -13.63 -1.27 -8.85
CA LEU A 125 -14.89 -1.42 -8.12
C LEU A 125 -14.82 -2.53 -7.06
N ILE A 126 -14.33 -3.72 -7.46
CA ILE A 126 -14.17 -4.87 -6.56
C ILE A 126 -13.25 -4.52 -5.38
N ASN A 127 -12.14 -3.87 -5.67
CA ASN A 127 -11.20 -3.45 -4.63
C ASN A 127 -11.79 -2.38 -3.71
N LEU A 128 -12.55 -1.44 -4.26
CA LEU A 128 -13.22 -0.41 -3.46
C LEU A 128 -14.27 -1.02 -2.52
N ALA A 129 -15.06 -1.98 -2.99
CA ALA A 129 -16.02 -2.71 -2.15
C ALA A 129 -15.32 -3.42 -0.98
N ARG A 130 -14.21 -4.10 -1.25
CA ARG A 130 -13.37 -4.77 -0.22
C ARG A 130 -12.81 -3.78 0.80
N MET A 131 -12.27 -2.65 0.33
CA MET A 131 -11.71 -1.61 1.21
C MET A 131 -12.78 -0.98 2.11
N ARG A 132 -13.98 -0.75 1.58
CA ARG A 132 -15.12 -0.20 2.33
C ARG A 132 -15.84 -1.24 3.19
N LYS A 133 -15.49 -2.52 3.04
CA LYS A 133 -16.21 -3.65 3.66
C LYS A 133 -17.70 -3.66 3.33
N MET A 134 -18.03 -3.23 2.11
CA MET A 134 -19.38 -3.20 1.56
C MET A 134 -19.64 -4.44 0.69
N GLY A 135 -20.90 -4.80 0.53
CA GLY A 135 -21.31 -5.79 -0.46
C GLY A 135 -20.96 -5.32 -1.88
N LEU A 136 -20.43 -6.22 -2.73
CA LEU A 136 -20.06 -5.85 -4.10
C LEU A 136 -21.25 -5.33 -4.90
N ARG A 137 -22.45 -5.90 -4.68
CA ARG A 137 -23.68 -5.46 -5.35
C ARG A 137 -24.06 -4.03 -4.93
N GLU A 138 -24.00 -3.74 -3.66
CA GLU A 138 -24.27 -2.40 -3.09
C GLU A 138 -23.30 -1.36 -3.68
N GLN A 139 -21.99 -1.70 -3.71
CA GLN A 139 -20.99 -0.83 -4.28
C GLN A 139 -21.19 -0.64 -5.80
N TYR A 140 -21.65 -1.66 -6.51
CA TYR A 140 -21.96 -1.59 -7.94
C TYR A 140 -23.14 -0.64 -8.21
N ASP A 141 -24.23 -0.79 -7.47
CA ASP A 141 -25.44 0.04 -7.62
C ASP A 141 -25.14 1.54 -7.34
N ASP A 142 -24.22 1.83 -6.42
CA ASP A 142 -23.79 3.19 -6.08
C ASP A 142 -22.72 3.78 -7.03
N SER A 143 -22.07 2.95 -7.85
CA SER A 143 -20.85 3.38 -8.57
C SER A 143 -21.11 4.12 -9.87
N GLY A 144 -22.25 3.88 -10.53
CA GLY A 144 -22.51 4.36 -11.88
C GLY A 144 -21.54 3.81 -12.94
N ILE A 145 -20.86 2.68 -12.66
CA ILE A 145 -19.93 2.04 -13.61
C ILE A 145 -20.63 1.60 -14.89
N ASP A 146 -20.02 1.87 -16.04
CA ASP A 146 -20.48 1.41 -17.34
C ASP A 146 -20.00 -0.02 -17.59
N ALA A 147 -20.58 -0.98 -16.88
CA ALA A 147 -20.32 -2.41 -17.01
C ALA A 147 -21.55 -3.20 -16.55
N GLU A 148 -21.83 -4.32 -17.19
CA GLU A 148 -22.93 -5.19 -16.78
C GLU A 148 -22.62 -5.92 -15.47
N TRP A 149 -23.62 -6.02 -14.60
CA TRP A 149 -23.47 -6.74 -13.32
C TRP A 149 -22.94 -8.17 -13.48
N ASN A 150 -23.41 -8.91 -14.48
CA ASN A 150 -22.97 -10.28 -14.73
C ASN A 150 -21.46 -10.36 -14.98
N THR A 151 -20.90 -9.37 -15.67
CA THR A 151 -19.45 -9.27 -15.91
C THR A 151 -18.70 -8.99 -14.62
N VAL A 152 -19.19 -8.04 -13.81
CA VAL A 152 -18.59 -7.70 -12.51
C VAL A 152 -18.58 -8.90 -11.56
N ASP A 153 -19.70 -9.59 -11.45
CA ASP A 153 -19.84 -10.78 -10.60
C ASP A 153 -18.96 -11.94 -11.10
N TYR A 154 -18.89 -12.14 -12.41
CA TYR A 154 -18.03 -13.16 -13.03
C TYR A 154 -16.55 -12.90 -12.73
N VAL A 155 -16.07 -11.67 -12.95
CA VAL A 155 -14.68 -11.28 -12.66
C VAL A 155 -14.37 -11.46 -11.17
N ASN A 156 -15.27 -11.01 -10.28
CA ASN A 156 -15.09 -11.18 -8.85
C ASN A 156 -15.00 -12.66 -8.41
N ARG A 157 -15.88 -13.52 -8.94
CA ARG A 157 -15.85 -14.95 -8.64
C ARG A 157 -14.58 -15.62 -9.15
N SER A 158 -14.09 -15.22 -10.32
CA SER A 158 -12.84 -15.74 -10.89
C SER A 158 -11.64 -15.32 -10.04
N LEU A 159 -11.57 -14.05 -9.60
CA LEU A 159 -10.54 -13.57 -8.65
C LEU A 159 -10.55 -14.32 -7.32
N LEU A 160 -11.73 -14.71 -6.82
CA LEU A 160 -11.84 -15.46 -5.56
C LEU A 160 -11.41 -16.92 -5.69
N LYS A 161 -11.49 -17.49 -6.89
CA LYS A 161 -11.12 -18.89 -7.19
C LYS A 161 -9.65 -19.05 -7.58
N TYR A 162 -9.02 -17.96 -8.03
CA TYR A 162 -7.62 -17.96 -8.42
C TYR A 162 -6.74 -18.15 -7.18
N LYS A 163 -5.99 -19.25 -7.14
CA LYS A 163 -5.11 -19.66 -6.03
C LYS A 163 -3.69 -19.85 -6.52
#